data_dd1c8f2004d9de1199db436187504053
#
_entry.id   dd1c8f2004d9de1199db436187504053
#
_cell.length_a   1.000
_cell.length_b   1.000
_cell.length_c   1.000
_cell.angle_alpha   90.00
_cell.angle_beta   90.00
_cell.angle_gamma   90.00
#
_symmetry.space_group_name_H-M   'P 1'
#
loop_
_entity.id
_entity.type
_entity.pdbx_description
1 polymer ?
#
loop_
_entity_poly.entity_id
_entity_poly.type
_entity_poly.pdbx_seq_one_letter_code
_entity_poly.pdbx_strand_id
1 'polypeptide(L)'
;VTHMLKFTSESIKNVINGKAWLDDNLNGAKDNGETALKDIKVRLYNVATGDYLKDDNGTIIETTTNENGEYTFTKIPNGQYIVLFEYDMNEYEPTYYKKDGVDDSLSSKVVLKNITINGESKTYAVTDAIDLQDNISNINIGLKKKLTFDLQLDKYISKVSVQNSKGTKTYD
;
A
#
# COMPACT_ATOMS: atom_id res chain seq x y z
N VAL A 1 7.08 38.21 -24.68
CA VAL A 1 5.76 37.66 -24.49
C VAL A 1 5.78 36.14 -24.41
N THR A 2 6.42 35.52 -25.35
CA THR A 2 6.52 34.06 -25.35
C THR A 2 7.33 33.51 -24.18
N HIS A 3 8.20 34.33 -23.63
CA HIS A 3 9.01 33.91 -22.48
C HIS A 3 8.20 33.62 -21.24
N MET A 4 7.11 34.32 -21.07
CA MET A 4 6.26 34.13 -19.88
C MET A 4 5.61 32.76 -19.87
N LEU A 5 5.29 32.22 -21.01
CA LEU A 5 4.68 30.90 -21.10
C LEU A 5 5.64 29.81 -20.60
N LYS A 6 6.93 29.99 -20.86
CA LYS A 6 7.92 29.02 -20.38
C LYS A 6 8.03 29.02 -18.88
N PHE A 7 7.96 30.16 -18.23
CA PHE A 7 8.03 30.23 -16.78
C PHE A 7 6.91 29.45 -16.13
N THR A 8 5.68 29.62 -16.63
CA THR A 8 4.54 29.00 -16.02
C THR A 8 4.56 27.48 -16.14
N SER A 9 5.16 26.96 -17.20
CA SER A 9 5.16 25.51 -17.41
C SER A 9 6.19 24.77 -16.57
N GLU A 10 7.17 25.49 -15.98
CA GLU A 10 8.28 24.83 -15.30
C GLU A 10 8.19 24.84 -13.79
N SER A 11 7.28 25.62 -13.25
CA SER A 11 7.44 26.03 -11.87
C SER A 11 6.75 25.12 -10.84
N ILE A 12 5.83 24.27 -11.25
CA ILE A 12 5.01 23.57 -10.27
C ILE A 12 5.45 22.11 -10.15
N LYS A 13 6.22 21.86 -9.10
CA LYS A 13 6.74 20.54 -8.76
C LYS A 13 6.51 20.29 -7.28
N ASN A 14 6.02 19.14 -6.97
CA ASN A 14 5.58 18.83 -5.63
C ASN A 14 6.34 17.65 -5.04
N VAL A 15 6.22 17.51 -3.72
CA VAL A 15 6.78 16.41 -2.95
C VAL A 15 5.63 15.58 -2.41
N ILE A 16 5.77 14.25 -2.50
CA ILE A 16 4.86 13.29 -1.86
C ILE A 16 5.70 12.43 -0.95
N ASN A 17 5.32 12.31 0.32
CA ASN A 17 6.05 11.44 1.23
C ASN A 17 5.11 10.69 2.17
N GLY A 18 5.65 9.66 2.81
CA GLY A 18 4.90 8.86 3.76
C GLY A 18 5.79 7.83 4.41
N LYS A 19 5.16 6.94 5.17
CA LYS A 19 5.82 5.91 5.97
C LYS A 19 5.16 4.56 5.78
N ALA A 20 5.95 3.52 5.98
CA ALA A 20 5.47 2.14 5.98
C ALA A 20 5.86 1.49 7.31
N TRP A 21 4.91 0.81 7.95
CA TRP A 21 5.19 0.12 9.22
C TRP A 21 4.37 -1.15 9.34
N LEU A 22 4.79 -2.01 10.27
CA LEU A 22 4.06 -3.21 10.62
C LEU A 22 3.14 -2.90 11.80
N ASP A 23 1.84 -3.00 11.58
CA ASP A 23 0.82 -2.69 12.59
C ASP A 23 0.59 -3.94 13.46
N ASP A 24 1.48 -4.13 14.44
CA ASP A 24 1.49 -5.32 15.27
C ASP A 24 0.27 -5.44 16.16
N ASN A 25 -0.21 -4.34 16.68
CA ASN A 25 -1.36 -4.35 17.60
C ASN A 25 -2.70 -4.17 16.90
N LEU A 26 -2.68 -4.05 15.56
CA LEU A 26 -3.88 -4.00 14.73
C LEU A 26 -4.81 -2.84 15.09
N ASN A 27 -4.24 -1.69 15.44
CA ASN A 27 -5.05 -0.52 15.79
C ASN A 27 -5.15 0.50 14.64
N GLY A 28 -4.48 0.26 13.53
CA GLY A 28 -4.54 1.14 12.36
C GLY A 28 -3.67 2.38 12.46
N ALA A 29 -2.89 2.49 13.53
CA ALA A 29 -2.04 3.66 13.76
C ALA A 29 -0.57 3.27 13.82
N LYS A 30 0.30 4.20 13.43
CA LYS A 30 1.74 4.02 13.61
C LYS A 30 2.09 4.36 15.06
N ASP A 31 2.41 3.35 15.83
CA ASP A 31 2.77 3.50 17.24
C ASP A 31 4.27 3.45 17.44
N ASN A 32 4.72 4.02 18.55
CA ASN A 32 6.12 3.92 18.94
C ASN A 32 6.47 2.45 19.17
N GLY A 33 7.62 2.04 18.67
CA GLY A 33 8.10 0.68 18.84
C GLY A 33 7.65 -0.29 17.77
N GLU A 34 6.73 0.09 16.91
CA GLU A 34 6.37 -0.76 15.78
C GLU A 34 7.46 -0.75 14.71
N THR A 35 7.61 -1.89 14.04
CA THR A 35 8.69 -2.07 13.08
C THR A 35 8.46 -1.23 11.82
N ALA A 36 9.45 -0.43 11.47
CA ALA A 36 9.47 0.25 10.18
C ALA A 36 9.75 -0.78 9.08
N LEU A 37 9.09 -0.62 7.94
CA LEU A 37 9.25 -1.55 6.82
C LEU A 37 10.05 -0.89 5.71
N LYS A 38 11.26 -1.42 5.48
CA LYS A 38 12.13 -0.93 4.41
C LYS A 38 11.90 -1.72 3.14
N ASP A 39 12.39 -1.17 2.04
CA ASP A 39 12.40 -1.81 0.71
C ASP A 39 11.00 -2.05 0.13
N ILE A 40 10.00 -1.36 0.66
CA ILE A 40 8.68 -1.33 0.02
C ILE A 40 8.81 -0.43 -1.21
N LYS A 41 8.53 -0.96 -2.38
CA LYS A 41 8.58 -0.19 -3.60
C LYS A 41 7.33 0.66 -3.74
N VAL A 42 7.50 1.91 -4.14
CA VAL A 42 6.38 2.86 -4.27
C VAL A 42 6.43 3.47 -5.67
N ARG A 43 5.29 3.50 -6.32
CA ARG A 43 5.12 4.08 -7.66
C ARG A 43 3.89 4.96 -7.68
N LEU A 44 3.79 5.80 -8.70
CA LEU A 44 2.63 6.67 -8.91
C LEU A 44 1.92 6.24 -10.18
N TYR A 45 0.61 6.02 -10.05
CA TYR A 45 -0.27 5.80 -11.19
C TYR A 45 -0.85 7.15 -11.58
N ASN A 46 -0.67 7.52 -12.83
CA ASN A 46 -1.19 8.78 -13.35
C ASN A 46 -2.59 8.54 -13.91
N VAL A 47 -3.59 9.10 -13.23
CA VAL A 47 -4.99 8.88 -13.58
C VAL A 47 -5.29 9.37 -14.99
N ALA A 48 -4.66 10.46 -15.40
CA ALA A 48 -4.92 11.05 -16.73
C ALA A 48 -4.46 10.14 -17.87
N THR A 49 -3.39 9.38 -17.68
CA THR A 49 -2.84 8.54 -18.74
C THR A 49 -3.22 7.06 -18.59
N GLY A 50 -3.65 6.64 -17.41
CA GLY A 50 -3.93 5.24 -17.15
C GLY A 50 -2.69 4.38 -17.06
N ASP A 51 -1.55 4.97 -16.74
CA ASP A 51 -0.25 4.29 -16.68
C ASP A 51 0.55 4.85 -15.52
N TYR A 52 1.68 4.21 -15.23
CA TYR A 52 2.64 4.74 -14.25
C TYR A 52 3.13 6.12 -14.71
N LEU A 53 3.42 6.96 -13.73
CA LEU A 53 4.10 8.23 -14.01
C LEU A 53 5.52 7.91 -14.45
N LYS A 54 5.94 8.50 -15.55
CA LYS A 54 7.26 8.29 -16.14
C LYS A 54 7.97 9.61 -16.32
N ASP A 55 9.29 9.55 -16.36
CA ASP A 55 10.09 10.72 -16.65
C ASP A 55 10.14 10.96 -18.17
N ASP A 56 10.89 11.98 -18.57
CA ASP A 56 10.97 12.36 -19.98
C ASP A 56 11.61 11.28 -20.86
N ASN A 57 12.32 10.34 -20.25
CA ASN A 57 12.95 9.23 -20.95
C ASN A 57 12.07 7.99 -21.00
N GLY A 58 10.87 8.06 -20.44
CA GLY A 58 9.97 6.91 -20.39
C GLY A 58 10.24 5.95 -19.24
N THR A 59 11.10 6.34 -18.31
CA THR A 59 11.42 5.51 -17.15
C THR A 59 10.38 5.75 -16.04
N ILE A 60 9.87 4.65 -15.46
CA ILE A 60 8.90 4.75 -14.38
C ILE A 60 9.54 5.46 -13.19
N ILE A 61 8.84 6.45 -12.67
CA ILE A 61 9.26 7.16 -11.46
C ILE A 61 8.87 6.31 -10.26
N GLU A 62 9.87 5.89 -9.49
CA GLU A 62 9.64 5.03 -8.33
C GLU A 62 10.63 5.34 -7.24
N THR A 63 10.29 4.93 -6.02
CA THR A 63 11.16 5.03 -4.87
C THR A 63 10.93 3.81 -3.98
N THR A 64 11.74 3.66 -2.95
CA THR A 64 11.59 2.59 -1.97
C THR A 64 11.69 3.17 -0.57
N THR A 65 11.07 2.52 0.39
CA THR A 65 11.19 2.96 1.78
C THR A 65 12.59 2.65 2.30
N ASN A 66 13.08 3.54 3.13
CA ASN A 66 14.40 3.41 3.75
C ASN A 66 14.30 2.62 5.06
N GLU A 67 15.38 2.58 5.83
CA GLU A 67 15.43 1.82 7.08
C GLU A 67 14.46 2.32 8.14
N ASN A 68 14.06 3.57 8.03
CA ASN A 68 13.06 4.16 8.91
C ASN A 68 11.64 4.00 8.38
N GLY A 69 11.48 3.27 7.28
CA GLY A 69 10.20 3.07 6.64
C GLY A 69 9.71 4.28 5.87
N GLU A 70 10.55 5.25 5.61
CA GLU A 70 10.16 6.50 4.96
C GLU A 70 10.44 6.47 3.47
N TYR A 71 9.56 7.11 2.70
CA TYR A 71 9.79 7.30 1.27
C TYR A 71 9.44 8.73 0.87
N THR A 72 10.03 9.19 -0.22
CA THR A 72 9.80 10.53 -0.73
C THR A 72 9.88 10.53 -2.25
N PHE A 73 8.89 11.15 -2.88
CA PHE A 73 8.95 11.54 -4.29
C PHE A 73 9.18 13.05 -4.34
N THR A 74 10.08 13.48 -5.22
CA THR A 74 10.32 14.89 -5.45
C THR A 74 10.03 15.23 -6.90
N LYS A 75 9.79 16.52 -7.16
CA LYS A 75 9.62 17.05 -8.52
C LYS A 75 8.45 16.40 -9.27
N ILE A 76 7.34 16.20 -8.57
CA ILE A 76 6.14 15.61 -9.16
C ILE A 76 5.23 16.72 -9.65
N PRO A 77 4.85 16.72 -10.94
CA PRO A 77 3.96 17.75 -11.48
C PRO A 77 2.58 17.70 -10.87
N ASN A 78 1.85 18.80 -10.93
CA ASN A 78 0.43 18.78 -10.57
C ASN A 78 -0.29 17.74 -11.40
N GLY A 79 -1.29 17.09 -10.82
CA GLY A 79 -2.07 16.07 -11.51
C GLY A 79 -2.81 15.20 -10.52
N GLN A 80 -3.52 14.23 -11.05
CA GLN A 80 -4.19 13.23 -10.23
C GLN A 80 -3.40 11.94 -10.22
N TYR A 81 -3.08 11.46 -9.04
CA TYR A 81 -2.26 10.26 -8.88
C TYR A 81 -2.84 9.32 -7.85
N ILE A 82 -2.57 8.04 -8.04
CA ILE A 82 -2.80 7.01 -7.04
C ILE A 82 -1.43 6.48 -6.66
N VAL A 83 -1.14 6.39 -5.37
CA VAL A 83 0.13 5.85 -4.90
C VAL A 83 -0.01 4.34 -4.76
N LEU A 84 0.87 3.59 -5.41
CA LEU A 84 0.89 2.13 -5.41
C LEU A 84 2.08 1.64 -4.61
N PHE A 85 1.84 0.62 -3.79
CA PHE A 85 2.87 0.01 -2.97
C PHE A 85 3.05 -1.45 -3.37
N GLU A 86 4.31 -1.89 -3.49
CA GLU A 86 4.65 -3.28 -3.82
C GLU A 86 5.41 -3.92 -2.67
N TYR A 87 4.93 -5.05 -2.23
CA TYR A 87 5.49 -5.84 -1.16
C TYR A 87 5.06 -7.29 -1.36
N ASP A 88 5.52 -8.19 -0.52
CA ASP A 88 5.10 -9.60 -0.61
C ASP A 88 3.67 -9.74 -0.10
N MET A 89 2.74 -9.85 -1.03
CA MET A 89 1.32 -9.95 -0.72
C MET A 89 0.91 -11.31 -0.15
N ASN A 90 1.81 -12.28 -0.17
CA ASN A 90 1.58 -13.55 0.51
C ASN A 90 1.90 -13.43 2.00
N GLU A 91 2.73 -12.49 2.38
CA GLU A 91 3.18 -12.30 3.75
C GLU A 91 2.39 -11.23 4.48
N TYR A 92 2.02 -10.15 3.77
CA TYR A 92 1.40 -8.97 4.37
C TYR A 92 0.13 -8.57 3.65
N GLU A 93 -0.73 -7.87 4.37
CA GLU A 93 -1.91 -7.22 3.80
C GLU A 93 -2.09 -5.88 4.49
N PRO A 94 -2.80 -4.93 3.86
CA PRO A 94 -3.00 -3.60 4.45
C PRO A 94 -3.79 -3.71 5.75
N THR A 95 -3.40 -2.90 6.74
CA THR A 95 -4.16 -2.75 7.96
C THR A 95 -5.35 -1.82 7.72
N TYR A 96 -6.05 -1.40 8.78
CA TYR A 96 -7.24 -0.58 8.67
C TYR A 96 -6.97 0.69 7.87
N TYR A 97 -7.87 0.95 6.95
CA TYR A 97 -7.81 2.12 6.10
C TYR A 97 -8.48 3.30 6.80
N LYS A 98 -7.71 4.37 7.02
CA LYS A 98 -8.20 5.61 7.65
C LYS A 98 -9.08 5.31 8.86
N LYS A 99 -8.52 4.57 9.79
CA LYS A 99 -9.23 4.14 10.99
C LYS A 99 -9.75 5.33 11.77
N ASP A 100 -11.02 5.29 12.14
CA ASP A 100 -11.64 6.36 12.95
C ASP A 100 -10.90 6.52 14.27
N GLY A 101 -10.69 7.77 14.65
CA GLY A 101 -10.02 8.09 15.92
C GLY A 101 -8.50 8.07 15.83
N VAL A 102 -7.93 7.72 14.69
CA VAL A 102 -6.48 7.75 14.49
C VAL A 102 -6.10 9.07 13.82
N ASP A 103 -5.06 9.72 14.36
CA ASP A 103 -4.53 10.95 13.78
C ASP A 103 -4.12 10.70 12.33
N ASP A 104 -4.42 11.66 11.45
CA ASP A 104 -4.14 11.54 10.02
C ASP A 104 -2.66 11.26 9.76
N SER A 105 -1.77 11.85 10.54
CA SER A 105 -0.33 11.66 10.36
C SER A 105 0.12 10.24 10.70
N LEU A 106 -0.70 9.49 11.42
CA LEU A 106 -0.38 8.14 11.90
C LEU A 106 -1.23 7.06 11.24
N SER A 107 -2.21 7.43 10.43
CA SER A 107 -3.14 6.44 9.87
C SER A 107 -2.66 5.88 8.55
N SER A 108 -3.04 4.63 8.28
CA SER A 108 -2.82 3.99 6.98
C SER A 108 -3.89 4.45 6.00
N LYS A 109 -3.47 4.70 4.76
CA LYS A 109 -4.37 5.25 3.72
C LYS A 109 -4.48 4.31 2.52
N VAL A 110 -4.25 3.02 2.72
CA VAL A 110 -4.11 2.06 1.63
C VAL A 110 -5.13 0.94 1.74
N VAL A 111 -5.68 0.58 0.59
CA VAL A 111 -6.58 -0.57 0.43
C VAL A 111 -6.11 -1.39 -0.76
N LEU A 112 -6.62 -2.61 -0.88
CA LEU A 112 -6.41 -3.42 -2.07
C LEU A 112 -7.48 -3.08 -3.10
N LYS A 113 -7.06 -2.87 -4.34
CA LYS A 113 -7.97 -2.53 -5.44
C LYS A 113 -7.44 -3.08 -6.74
N ASN A 114 -8.35 -3.44 -7.65
CA ASN A 114 -7.96 -3.78 -9.01
C ASN A 114 -7.72 -2.50 -9.78
N ILE A 115 -6.55 -2.40 -10.40
CA ILE A 115 -6.17 -1.26 -11.24
C ILE A 115 -5.75 -1.84 -12.58
N THR A 116 -6.19 -1.21 -13.66
CA THR A 116 -5.76 -1.58 -15.00
C THR A 116 -4.62 -0.66 -15.43
N ILE A 117 -3.47 -1.24 -15.73
CA ILE A 117 -2.30 -0.50 -16.19
C ILE A 117 -1.86 -1.14 -17.49
N ASN A 118 -1.81 -0.35 -18.56
CA ASN A 118 -1.43 -0.83 -19.90
C ASN A 118 -2.27 -2.04 -20.34
N GLY A 119 -3.56 -1.99 -20.04
CA GLY A 119 -4.49 -3.04 -20.45
C GLY A 119 -4.50 -4.28 -19.57
N GLU A 120 -3.64 -4.33 -18.57
CA GLU A 120 -3.55 -5.47 -17.66
C GLU A 120 -4.13 -5.09 -16.30
N SER A 121 -5.13 -5.86 -15.86
CA SER A 121 -5.80 -5.61 -14.59
C SER A 121 -5.24 -6.53 -13.50
N LYS A 122 -4.79 -5.94 -12.39
CA LYS A 122 -4.24 -6.67 -11.26
C LYS A 122 -4.67 -6.00 -9.97
N THR A 123 -4.55 -6.75 -8.87
CA THR A 123 -4.79 -6.21 -7.53
C THR A 123 -3.53 -5.53 -7.02
N TYR A 124 -3.67 -4.28 -6.61
CA TYR A 124 -2.58 -3.49 -6.05
C TYR A 124 -2.97 -2.93 -4.70
N ALA A 125 -1.98 -2.64 -3.86
CA ALA A 125 -2.16 -1.90 -2.63
C ALA A 125 -2.04 -0.42 -2.96
N VAL A 126 -3.13 0.33 -2.81
CA VAL A 126 -3.21 1.69 -3.36
C VAL A 126 -3.92 2.64 -2.41
N THR A 127 -3.61 3.92 -2.57
CA THR A 127 -4.35 4.99 -1.92
C THR A 127 -5.54 5.40 -2.78
N ASP A 128 -6.40 6.26 -2.26
CA ASP A 128 -7.36 6.99 -3.07
C ASP A 128 -6.63 7.91 -4.05
N ALA A 129 -7.33 8.35 -5.07
CA ALA A 129 -6.77 9.33 -6.01
C ALA A 129 -6.48 10.63 -5.27
N ILE A 130 -5.29 11.17 -5.50
CA ILE A 130 -4.83 12.41 -4.90
C ILE A 130 -4.79 13.48 -5.98
N ASP A 131 -5.50 14.59 -5.76
CA ASP A 131 -5.41 15.75 -6.63
C ASP A 131 -4.23 16.59 -6.15
N LEU A 132 -3.07 16.36 -6.75
CA LEU A 132 -1.81 16.96 -6.30
C LEU A 132 -1.67 18.36 -6.86
N GLN A 133 -1.79 19.35 -5.99
CA GLN A 133 -1.64 20.76 -6.31
C GLN A 133 -0.53 21.42 -5.51
N ASP A 134 -0.03 20.73 -4.49
CA ASP A 134 0.98 21.21 -3.57
C ASP A 134 1.64 20.00 -2.91
N ASN A 135 2.66 20.22 -2.12
CA ASN A 135 3.32 19.15 -1.37
C ASN A 135 2.31 18.44 -0.48
N ILE A 136 2.44 17.13 -0.39
CA ILE A 136 1.56 16.35 0.48
C ILE A 136 2.40 15.34 1.28
N SER A 137 2.03 15.17 2.54
CA SER A 137 2.75 14.28 3.46
C SER A 137 1.80 13.25 4.05
N ASN A 138 2.38 12.28 4.75
CA ASN A 138 1.62 11.28 5.49
C ASN A 138 0.76 10.40 4.60
N ILE A 139 1.26 10.11 3.41
CA ILE A 139 0.64 9.13 2.52
C ILE A 139 1.21 7.77 2.93
N ASN A 140 0.64 7.25 4.00
CA ASN A 140 1.21 6.15 4.76
C ASN A 140 0.58 4.81 4.43
N ILE A 141 1.37 3.75 4.61
CA ILE A 141 0.88 2.38 4.51
C ILE A 141 1.23 1.63 5.79
N GLY A 142 0.21 1.12 6.47
CA GLY A 142 0.39 0.16 7.54
C GLY A 142 0.08 -1.22 7.00
N LEU A 143 0.92 -2.18 7.33
CA LEU A 143 0.74 -3.57 6.92
C LEU A 143 0.59 -4.43 8.16
N LYS A 144 -0.15 -5.53 8.02
CA LYS A 144 -0.24 -6.55 9.05
C LYS A 144 0.13 -7.88 8.43
N LYS A 145 0.55 -8.82 9.26
CA LYS A 145 0.88 -10.14 8.75
C LYS A 145 -0.37 -10.86 8.31
N LYS A 146 -0.28 -11.47 7.14
CA LYS A 146 -1.40 -12.19 6.57
C LYS A 146 -1.50 -13.55 7.25
N LEU A 147 -2.70 -13.88 7.73
CA LEU A 147 -2.93 -15.18 8.32
C LEU A 147 -3.12 -16.20 7.21
N THR A 148 -2.40 -17.31 7.32
CA THR A 148 -2.57 -18.42 6.40
C THR A 148 -3.01 -19.62 7.21
N PHE A 149 -4.04 -20.30 6.74
CA PHE A 149 -4.48 -21.52 7.39
C PHE A 149 -3.74 -22.70 6.80
N ASP A 150 -3.24 -23.53 7.70
CA ASP A 150 -2.51 -24.70 7.34
C ASP A 150 -3.48 -25.81 6.97
N LEU A 151 -3.29 -26.42 5.81
CA LEU A 151 -4.10 -27.54 5.39
C LEU A 151 -3.99 -28.72 6.36
N GLN A 152 -2.87 -28.83 7.05
CA GLN A 152 -2.70 -29.87 8.05
C GLN A 152 -3.68 -29.74 9.20
N LEU A 153 -4.08 -28.54 9.51
CA LEU A 153 -5.06 -28.29 10.54
C LEU A 153 -6.40 -28.94 10.20
N ASP A 154 -6.80 -28.85 8.97
CA ASP A 154 -8.03 -29.47 8.50
C ASP A 154 -7.95 -31.00 8.64
N LYS A 155 -6.82 -31.58 8.27
CA LYS A 155 -6.62 -33.02 8.41
C LYS A 155 -6.69 -33.45 9.87
N TYR A 156 -6.11 -32.67 10.73
CA TYR A 156 -6.11 -32.97 12.15
C TYR A 156 -7.54 -33.02 12.68
N ILE A 157 -8.33 -32.03 12.33
CA ILE A 157 -9.73 -31.97 12.75
C ILE A 157 -10.50 -33.17 12.26
N SER A 158 -10.26 -33.60 11.05
CA SER A 158 -10.94 -34.76 10.47
C SER A 158 -10.68 -36.02 11.27
N LYS A 159 -9.46 -36.20 11.72
CA LYS A 159 -9.12 -37.38 12.54
C LYS A 159 -9.83 -37.39 13.87
N VAL A 160 -9.99 -36.24 14.47
CA VAL A 160 -10.65 -36.15 15.76
C VAL A 160 -12.10 -36.56 15.68
N SER A 161 -12.75 -36.33 14.54
CA SER A 161 -14.17 -36.66 14.41
C SER A 161 -14.47 -38.15 14.34
N VAL A 162 -13.51 -39.00 14.27
CA VAL A 162 -13.73 -40.42 14.06
C VAL A 162 -14.11 -41.20 15.29
N GLN A 163 -13.94 -41.00 16.47
CA GLN A 163 -14.17 -41.86 17.55
C GLN A 163 -15.35 -41.93 18.24
N ASN A 164 -15.95 -42.33 18.78
CA ASN A 164 -16.84 -42.49 19.36
C ASN A 164 -17.43 -43.12 19.54
N SER A 165 -17.38 -43.32 19.94
CA SER A 165 -17.99 -44.15 20.10
C SER A 165 -18.25 -44.90 20.23
N LYS A 166 -18.28 -45.35 20.61
CA LYS A 166 -18.43 -46.30 20.59
C LYS A 166 -18.60 -46.57 20.21
N GLY A 167 -18.54 -46.10 20.50
CA GLY A 167 -18.80 -46.38 20.15
C GLY A 167 -18.75 -46.01 19.86
N THR A 168 -18.76 -45.68 19.98
CA THR A 168 -18.84 -45.50 19.38
C THR A 168 -18.75 -45.10 18.61
N LYS A 169 -18.91 -44.80 18.43
CA LYS A 169 -18.89 -44.66 17.65
C LYS A 169 -18.74 -44.16 16.68
N THR A 170 -18.69 -43.88 16.65
CA THR A 170 -18.33 -43.51 15.83
C THR A 170 -18.22 -43.04 15.05
N TYR A 171 -18.30 -42.68 14.82
CA TYR A 171 -18.20 -42.25 14.07
C TYR A 171 -17.76 -42.18 13.17
N ASP A 172 -17.26 -42.13 12.89
CA ASP A 172 -16.54 -42.14 12.38
C ASP A 172 -16.54 -41.93 11.41
#